data_115e5484b2dee8245d93e39fcb44fbdf
#
_entry.id   115e5484b2dee8245d93e39fcb44fbdf
#
_cell.length_a   1.000
_cell.length_b   1.000
_cell.length_c   1.000
_cell.angle_alpha   90.00
_cell.angle_beta   90.00
_cell.angle_gamma   90.00
#
_symmetry.space_group_name_H-M   'P 1'
#
loop_
_entity.id
_entity.type
_entity.pdbx_description
1 polymer ?
#
loop_
_entity_poly.entity_id
_entity_poly.type
_entity_poly.pdbx_seq_one_letter_code
_entity_poly.pdbx_strand_id
1 'polypeptide(L)'
;MDQMKTYLWKISEEKLSKTNLALYSDFIKHNYKINSDNDFNKIWKWSVDNPKVFWKSIWDFTKVKGDLGNILLQESDVFFKNKFFPDTKLNYAKNLLKKNNTEPAVIFKSENGYKTVLSWKDL
;
A
#
# COMPACT_ATOMS: atom_id res chain seq x y z
N MET A 1 0.03 16.90 35.97
CA MET A 1 0.67 15.59 36.23
C MET A 1 0.41 14.72 35.02
N ASP A 2 1.44 14.56 34.22
CA ASP A 2 1.35 13.75 32.99
C ASP A 2 1.41 12.28 33.41
N GLN A 3 0.31 11.55 33.29
CA GLN A 3 0.30 10.11 33.55
C GLN A 3 1.19 9.46 32.51
N MET A 4 2.38 9.02 32.91
CA MET A 4 3.24 8.18 32.07
C MET A 4 2.44 6.95 31.64
N LYS A 5 2.01 6.93 30.37
CA LYS A 5 1.38 5.75 29.79
C LYS A 5 2.40 4.62 29.77
N THR A 6 2.26 3.68 30.71
CA THR A 6 3.07 2.47 30.74
C THR A 6 2.61 1.54 29.63
N TYR A 7 3.41 1.41 28.60
CA TYR A 7 3.13 0.46 27.51
C TYR A 7 3.54 -0.94 27.95
N LEU A 8 2.66 -1.92 27.80
CA LEU A 8 2.98 -3.34 28.04
C LEU A 8 3.99 -3.86 27.01
N TRP A 9 4.02 -3.29 25.83
CA TRP A 9 4.95 -3.63 24.76
C TRP A 9 5.16 -2.42 23.82
N LYS A 10 6.37 -2.25 23.34
CA LYS A 10 6.74 -1.25 22.33
C LYS A 10 7.65 -1.90 21.28
N ILE A 11 7.38 -1.64 20.01
CA ILE A 11 8.25 -2.06 18.90
C ILE A 11 9.62 -1.36 19.03
N SER A 12 10.71 -2.09 18.72
CA SER A 12 12.05 -1.48 18.67
C SER A 12 12.17 -0.51 17.49
N GLU A 13 12.97 0.54 17.61
CA GLU A 13 13.19 1.53 16.56
C GLU A 13 13.71 0.89 15.26
N GLU A 14 14.57 -0.14 15.37
CA GLU A 14 15.06 -0.89 14.21
C GLU A 14 13.92 -1.59 13.45
N LYS A 15 12.98 -2.21 14.15
CA LYS A 15 11.82 -2.86 13.53
C LYS A 15 10.84 -1.82 13.00
N LEU A 16 10.65 -0.71 13.72
CA LEU A 16 9.77 0.37 13.32
C LEU A 16 10.18 0.95 11.97
N SER A 17 11.47 1.26 11.78
CA SER A 17 12.00 1.84 10.55
C SER A 17 11.81 0.95 9.30
N LYS A 18 11.63 -0.36 9.50
CA LYS A 18 11.39 -1.34 8.43
C LYS A 18 9.90 -1.57 8.12
N THR A 19 9.00 -0.91 8.85
CA THR A 19 7.55 -1.04 8.60
C THR A 19 7.12 -0.31 7.35
N ASN A 20 6.06 -0.80 6.69
CA ASN A 20 5.48 -0.11 5.54
C ASN A 20 5.00 1.31 5.89
N LEU A 21 4.58 1.54 7.15
CA LEU A 21 4.17 2.88 7.59
C LEU A 21 5.37 3.84 7.61
N ALA A 22 6.52 3.43 8.16
CA ALA A 22 7.72 4.25 8.17
C ALA A 22 8.24 4.51 6.75
N LEU A 23 8.30 3.47 5.91
CA LEU A 23 8.69 3.60 4.51
C LEU A 23 7.75 4.54 3.73
N TYR A 24 6.45 4.46 3.99
CA TYR A 24 5.46 5.35 3.38
C TYR A 24 5.59 6.79 3.90
N SER A 25 5.82 6.98 5.20
CA SER A 25 6.07 8.28 5.81
C SER A 25 7.27 8.98 5.15
N ASP A 26 8.37 8.26 4.98
CA ASP A 26 9.57 8.78 4.29
C ASP A 26 9.27 9.07 2.81
N PHE A 27 8.53 8.21 2.14
CA PHE A 27 8.14 8.41 0.75
C PHE A 27 7.33 9.69 0.56
N ILE A 28 6.28 9.93 1.38
CA ILE A 28 5.45 11.15 1.26
C ILE A 28 6.21 12.40 1.67
N LYS A 29 7.14 12.30 2.61
CA LYS A 29 8.03 13.41 2.98
C LYS A 29 8.90 13.85 1.80
N HIS A 30 9.52 12.92 1.09
CA HIS A 30 10.41 13.24 -0.02
C HIS A 30 9.66 13.67 -1.28
N ASN A 31 8.59 12.98 -1.66
CA ASN A 31 7.91 13.17 -2.94
C ASN A 31 6.75 14.17 -2.87
N TYR A 32 6.09 14.29 -1.71
CA TYR A 32 4.90 15.11 -1.53
C TYR A 32 5.10 16.26 -0.54
N LYS A 33 6.28 16.35 0.10
CA LYS A 33 6.62 17.37 1.11
C LYS A 33 5.72 17.34 2.35
N ILE A 34 5.21 16.16 2.69
CA ILE A 34 4.34 15.93 3.85
C ILE A 34 5.16 15.34 4.98
N ASN A 35 5.34 16.10 6.07
CA ASN A 35 6.05 15.61 7.25
C ASN A 35 5.08 15.01 8.27
N SER A 36 5.01 13.70 8.30
CA SER A 36 4.17 12.94 9.23
C SER A 36 4.88 12.48 10.50
N ASP A 37 6.23 12.55 10.54
CA ASP A 37 7.05 12.09 11.68
C ASP A 37 6.75 10.63 12.09
N ASN A 38 6.38 9.78 11.15
CA ASN A 38 5.91 8.41 11.39
C ASN A 38 4.65 8.32 12.30
N ASP A 39 3.92 9.41 12.45
CA ASP A 39 2.66 9.44 13.22
C ASP A 39 1.49 9.06 12.32
N PHE A 40 0.85 7.94 12.65
CA PHE A 40 -0.34 7.45 11.95
C PHE A 40 -1.47 8.48 11.92
N ASN A 41 -1.72 9.21 13.03
CA ASN A 41 -2.82 10.18 13.09
C ASN A 41 -2.58 11.37 12.15
N LYS A 42 -1.33 11.79 11.99
CA LYS A 42 -0.99 12.85 11.03
C LYS A 42 -1.24 12.38 9.58
N ILE A 43 -0.85 11.14 9.26
CA ILE A 43 -1.10 10.56 7.93
C ILE A 43 -2.60 10.39 7.70
N TRP A 44 -3.32 9.86 8.68
CA TRP A 44 -4.77 9.70 8.60
C TRP A 44 -5.48 11.05 8.37
N LYS A 45 -5.17 12.06 9.19
CA LYS A 45 -5.76 13.40 9.03
C LYS A 45 -5.48 13.96 7.64
N TRP A 46 -4.23 13.89 7.19
CA TRP A 46 -3.86 14.34 5.86
C TRP A 46 -4.62 13.57 4.75
N SER A 47 -4.81 12.28 4.89
CA SER A 47 -5.54 11.45 3.91
C SER A 47 -7.00 11.84 3.76
N VAL A 48 -7.63 12.23 4.86
CA VAL A 48 -9.03 12.71 4.87
C VAL A 48 -9.14 14.12 4.28
N ASP A 49 -8.21 15.00 4.65
CA ASP A 49 -8.20 16.39 4.19
C ASP A 49 -7.78 16.50 2.69
N ASN A 50 -7.02 15.51 2.18
CA ASN A 50 -6.45 15.55 0.82
C ASN A 50 -6.63 14.21 0.07
N PRO A 51 -7.84 13.69 -0.12
CA PRO A 51 -8.07 12.34 -0.63
C PRO A 51 -7.49 12.12 -2.04
N LYS A 52 -7.54 13.10 -2.93
CA LYS A 52 -6.95 13.01 -4.29
C LYS A 52 -5.44 12.74 -4.23
N VAL A 53 -4.73 13.55 -3.44
CA VAL A 53 -3.27 13.47 -3.32
C VAL A 53 -2.86 12.21 -2.55
N PHE A 54 -3.59 11.86 -1.51
CA PHE A 54 -3.35 10.64 -0.74
C PHE A 54 -3.43 9.39 -1.61
N TRP A 55 -4.51 9.18 -2.35
CA TRP A 55 -4.66 7.99 -3.18
C TRP A 55 -3.66 7.94 -4.34
N LYS A 56 -3.31 9.13 -4.91
CA LYS A 56 -2.20 9.21 -5.87
C LYS A 56 -0.87 8.77 -5.24
N SER A 57 -0.59 9.20 -4.01
CA SER A 57 0.64 8.81 -3.33
C SER A 57 0.71 7.31 -3.01
N ILE A 58 -0.43 6.68 -2.70
CA ILE A 58 -0.53 5.23 -2.55
C ILE A 58 -0.24 4.52 -3.87
N TRP A 59 -0.82 5.00 -4.98
CA TRP A 59 -0.52 4.47 -6.32
C TRP A 59 0.98 4.47 -6.61
N ASP A 60 1.64 5.59 -6.37
CA ASP A 60 3.06 5.77 -6.64
C ASP A 60 3.93 4.91 -5.69
N PHE A 61 3.61 4.90 -4.39
CA PHE A 61 4.33 4.12 -3.40
C PHE A 61 4.26 2.62 -3.66
N THR A 62 3.09 2.12 -4.02
CA THR A 62 2.88 0.68 -4.30
C THR A 62 3.29 0.29 -5.71
N LYS A 63 3.73 1.27 -6.54
CA LYS A 63 4.20 1.06 -7.91
C LYS A 63 3.17 0.29 -8.75
N VAL A 64 1.92 0.76 -8.72
CA VAL A 64 0.84 0.16 -9.52
C VAL A 64 1.21 0.25 -11.01
N LYS A 65 1.12 -0.88 -11.73
CA LYS A 65 1.34 -0.95 -13.18
C LYS A 65 0.02 -0.73 -13.90
N GLY A 66 -0.10 0.41 -14.58
CA GLY A 66 -1.30 0.77 -15.33
C GLY A 66 -1.21 2.20 -15.85
N ASP A 67 -2.22 2.60 -16.57
CA ASP A 67 -2.45 3.99 -16.95
C ASP A 67 -3.32 4.63 -15.86
N LEU A 68 -2.77 5.59 -15.13
CA LEU A 68 -3.47 6.27 -14.04
C LEU A 68 -4.68 7.08 -14.54
N GLY A 69 -4.66 7.49 -15.81
CA GLY A 69 -5.62 8.43 -16.35
C GLY A 69 -5.38 9.87 -15.90
N ASN A 70 -6.34 10.74 -16.18
CA ASN A 70 -6.23 12.18 -15.89
C ASN A 70 -7.08 12.61 -14.69
N ILE A 71 -8.06 11.80 -14.28
CA ILE A 71 -9.02 12.14 -13.23
C ILE A 71 -8.69 11.33 -11.97
N LEU A 72 -8.14 11.99 -10.96
CA LEU A 72 -7.81 11.33 -9.69
C LEU A 72 -9.04 11.06 -8.82
N LEU A 73 -10.02 11.98 -8.84
CA LEU A 73 -11.27 11.88 -8.09
C LEU A 73 -12.37 12.64 -8.82
N GLN A 74 -13.46 11.97 -9.13
CA GLN A 74 -14.71 12.55 -9.54
C GLN A 74 -15.62 12.66 -8.31
N GLU A 75 -15.80 13.88 -7.82
CA GLU A 75 -16.60 14.16 -6.64
C GLU A 75 -18.09 14.15 -6.95
N SER A 76 -18.90 13.79 -5.97
CA SER A 76 -20.36 13.82 -6.00
C SER A 76 -20.88 14.33 -4.65
N ASP A 77 -22.03 15.00 -4.66
CA ASP A 77 -22.74 15.42 -3.43
C ASP A 77 -23.16 14.22 -2.56
N VAL A 78 -23.20 13.05 -3.14
CA VAL A 78 -23.48 11.79 -2.45
C VAL A 78 -22.18 11.03 -2.25
N PHE A 79 -21.72 10.86 -1.01
CA PHE A 79 -20.42 10.29 -0.65
C PHE A 79 -20.08 8.98 -1.37
N PHE A 80 -21.01 8.01 -1.40
CA PHE A 80 -20.76 6.70 -2.03
C PHE A 80 -20.75 6.73 -3.57
N LYS A 81 -21.07 7.86 -4.20
CA LYS A 81 -20.97 8.08 -5.66
C LYS A 81 -19.63 8.68 -6.07
N ASN A 82 -18.78 9.05 -5.12
CA ASN A 82 -17.42 9.47 -5.43
C ASN A 82 -16.66 8.33 -6.15
N LYS A 83 -15.95 8.67 -7.22
CA LYS A 83 -15.16 7.70 -8.00
C LYS A 83 -13.70 8.10 -8.00
N PHE A 84 -12.85 7.26 -7.41
CA PHE A 84 -11.41 7.40 -7.52
C PHE A 84 -10.93 6.78 -8.84
N PHE A 85 -10.09 7.50 -9.55
CA PHE A 85 -9.45 7.07 -10.80
C PHE A 85 -10.45 6.52 -11.86
N PRO A 86 -11.51 7.27 -12.22
CA PRO A 86 -12.59 6.72 -13.05
C PRO A 86 -12.19 6.37 -14.48
N ASP A 87 -11.10 6.97 -14.98
CA ASP A 87 -10.55 6.73 -16.33
C ASP A 87 -9.30 5.86 -16.33
N THR A 88 -8.92 5.29 -15.18
CA THR A 88 -7.77 4.40 -15.03
C THR A 88 -7.94 3.10 -15.80
N LYS A 89 -6.85 2.66 -16.42
CA LYS A 89 -6.74 1.35 -17.09
C LYS A 89 -5.62 0.54 -16.47
N LEU A 90 -5.97 -0.55 -15.81
CA LEU A 90 -4.99 -1.47 -15.24
C LEU A 90 -5.40 -2.94 -15.44
N ASN A 91 -4.40 -3.81 -15.38
CA ASN A 91 -4.60 -5.25 -15.35
C ASN A 91 -4.21 -5.77 -13.97
N TYR A 92 -5.17 -6.40 -13.26
CA TYR A 92 -4.95 -6.92 -11.92
C TYR A 92 -3.89 -8.02 -11.91
N ALA A 93 -3.95 -8.99 -12.84
CA ALA A 93 -2.97 -10.06 -12.93
C ALA A 93 -1.55 -9.53 -13.15
N LYS A 94 -1.37 -8.53 -14.02
CA LYS A 94 -0.08 -7.87 -14.24
C LYS A 94 0.48 -7.20 -12.98
N ASN A 95 -0.39 -6.74 -12.08
CA ASN A 95 0.00 -6.17 -10.78
C ASN A 95 0.28 -7.24 -9.74
N LEU A 96 -0.44 -8.36 -9.76
CA LEU A 96 -0.24 -9.48 -8.86
C LEU A 96 1.03 -10.28 -9.21
N LEU A 97 1.22 -10.58 -10.50
CA LEU A 97 2.32 -11.40 -11.01
C LEU A 97 3.56 -10.52 -11.33
N LYS A 98 4.09 -9.83 -10.30
CA LYS A 98 5.22 -8.91 -10.48
C LYS A 98 6.59 -9.61 -10.38
N LYS A 99 6.66 -10.76 -9.70
CA LYS A 99 7.89 -11.53 -9.53
C LYS A 99 8.18 -12.35 -10.79
N ASN A 100 9.48 -12.56 -11.06
CA ASN A 100 9.96 -13.43 -12.11
C ASN A 100 11.25 -14.09 -11.61
N ASN A 101 11.13 -14.99 -10.64
CA ASN A 101 12.24 -15.69 -10.03
C ASN A 101 11.88 -17.17 -9.78
N THR A 102 12.83 -17.96 -9.32
CA THR A 102 12.66 -19.39 -9.06
C THR A 102 12.08 -19.73 -7.69
N GLU A 103 11.68 -18.72 -6.89
CA GLU A 103 10.98 -18.96 -5.62
C GLU A 103 9.61 -19.60 -5.86
N PRO A 104 9.13 -20.45 -4.93
CA PRO A 104 7.79 -21.01 -5.01
C PRO A 104 6.70 -19.93 -5.06
N ALA A 105 5.86 -19.97 -6.10
CA ALA A 105 4.67 -19.14 -6.24
C ALA A 105 3.40 -19.88 -5.84
N VAL A 106 3.29 -21.15 -6.24
CA VAL A 106 2.17 -22.03 -5.93
C VAL A 106 2.69 -23.35 -5.43
N ILE A 107 2.20 -23.81 -4.30
CA ILE A 107 2.48 -25.13 -3.74
C ILE A 107 1.16 -25.89 -3.69
N PHE A 108 1.02 -26.92 -4.50
CA PHE A 108 -0.13 -27.81 -4.48
C PHE A 108 0.23 -29.11 -3.77
N LYS A 109 -0.68 -29.57 -2.90
CA LYS A 109 -0.64 -30.90 -2.27
C LYS A 109 -2.03 -31.53 -2.35
N SER A 110 -2.09 -32.80 -2.76
CA SER A 110 -3.33 -33.57 -2.77
C SER A 110 -3.34 -34.60 -1.65
N GLU A 111 -4.52 -35.13 -1.35
CA GLU A 111 -4.73 -36.13 -0.30
C GLU A 111 -4.01 -37.46 -0.56
N ASN A 112 -3.77 -37.81 -1.82
CA ASN A 112 -3.01 -38.99 -2.22
C ASN A 112 -1.47 -38.83 -2.12
N GLY A 113 -1.00 -37.73 -1.49
CA GLY A 113 0.42 -37.44 -1.30
C GLY A 113 1.11 -36.76 -2.49
N TYR A 114 0.42 -36.55 -3.61
CA TYR A 114 1.01 -35.82 -4.73
C TYR A 114 1.28 -34.36 -4.34
N LYS A 115 2.48 -33.90 -4.68
CA LYS A 115 2.92 -32.50 -4.46
C LYS A 115 3.54 -31.95 -5.72
N THR A 116 3.16 -30.73 -6.10
CA THR A 116 3.84 -29.96 -7.15
C THR A 116 4.07 -28.53 -6.70
N VAL A 117 5.09 -27.91 -7.27
CA VAL A 117 5.50 -26.54 -6.98
C VAL A 117 5.71 -25.84 -8.30
N LEU A 118 5.05 -24.69 -8.47
CA LEU A 118 5.31 -23.76 -9.57
C LEU A 118 6.10 -22.57 -9.03
N SER A 119 7.15 -22.18 -9.73
CA SER A 119 7.88 -20.94 -9.40
C SER A 119 7.18 -19.72 -9.96
N TRP A 120 7.57 -18.52 -9.50
CA TRP A 120 7.09 -17.26 -10.08
C TRP A 120 7.47 -17.10 -11.55
N LYS A 121 8.52 -17.78 -12.01
CA LYS A 121 8.93 -17.76 -13.40
C LYS A 121 8.04 -18.64 -14.29
N ASP A 122 7.48 -19.73 -13.70
CA ASP A 122 6.65 -20.70 -14.43
C ASP A 122 5.18 -20.28 -14.46
N LEU A 123 4.78 -19.30 -13.65
CA LEU A 123 3.44 -18.76 -13.53
C LEU A 123 3.19 -17.64 -14.54
#